data_45c9086653aa7d61fde54ccee1146030
#
_entry.id   45c9086653aa7d61fde54ccee1146030
#
_cell.length_a   1.000
_cell.length_b   1.000
_cell.length_c   1.000
_cell.angle_alpha   90.00
_cell.angle_beta   90.00
_cell.angle_gamma   90.00
#
_symmetry.space_group_name_H-M   'P 1'
#
loop_
_entity.id
_entity.type
_entity.pdbx_description
1 polymer ?
#
loop_
_entity_poly.entity_id
_entity_poly.type
_entity_poly.pdbx_seq_one_letter_code
_entity_poly.pdbx_strand_id
1 'polypeptide(L)'
;MKARYPQYNPEFNDPEAETAYELILNTSKAIRSILAQYEIKTKGDIIIQTYDPVSHKTVSDEVTSIKSLGGKFLGELSVADLENTNPPSGCVVAPVGAQAAVYLRVSKEVALEQEEKAKASLEKARETVRRQQTLVNGAGWKEKVKPEVREQEERKLRDAESEAARLEEQIREFEKLRLE
;
A
#
# COMPACT_ATOMS: atom_id res chain seq x y z
N MET A 1 9.23 33.14 33.72
CA MET A 1 10.27 33.35 32.69
C MET A 1 9.67 33.05 31.33
N LYS A 2 9.64 34.01 30.40
CA LYS A 2 9.24 33.72 29.01
C LYS A 2 10.52 33.40 28.24
N ALA A 3 10.68 32.13 27.81
CA ALA A 3 11.77 31.75 26.93
C ALA A 3 11.61 32.52 25.61
N ARG A 4 12.72 32.99 25.04
CA ARG A 4 12.72 33.59 23.70
C ARG A 4 12.37 32.51 22.68
N TYR A 5 11.55 32.87 21.73
CA TYR A 5 11.24 31.96 20.61
C TYR A 5 12.53 31.60 19.87
N PRO A 6 12.74 30.30 19.49
CA PRO A 6 13.94 29.92 18.75
C PRO A 6 14.06 30.72 17.46
N GLN A 7 15.25 31.28 17.21
CA GLN A 7 15.55 31.95 15.95
C GLN A 7 16.11 30.94 14.94
N TYR A 8 15.80 31.14 13.68
CA TYR A 8 16.37 30.33 12.59
C TYR A 8 17.89 30.42 12.62
N ASN A 9 18.55 29.25 12.66
CA ASN A 9 20.00 29.15 12.50
C ASN A 9 20.30 28.39 11.23
N PRO A 10 20.92 29.01 10.18
CA PRO A 10 21.24 28.36 8.93
C PRO A 10 22.22 27.18 9.09
N GLU A 11 23.03 27.15 10.16
CA GLU A 11 23.94 26.03 10.43
C GLU A 11 23.22 24.69 10.72
N PHE A 12 21.92 24.75 11.09
CA PHE A 12 21.09 23.56 11.30
C PHE A 12 20.36 23.09 10.04
N ASN A 13 20.54 23.78 8.92
CA ASN A 13 19.92 23.38 7.66
C ASN A 13 20.82 22.38 6.95
N ASP A 14 20.45 21.11 7.01
CA ASP A 14 21.14 20.00 6.36
C ASP A 14 20.15 19.25 5.44
N PRO A 15 20.08 19.65 4.15
CA PRO A 15 19.15 19.04 3.19
C PRO A 15 19.42 17.53 2.94
N GLU A 16 20.67 17.08 3.08
CA GLU A 16 21.02 15.66 2.93
C GLU A 16 20.45 14.85 4.09
N ALA A 17 20.64 15.33 5.32
CA ALA A 17 20.07 14.73 6.51
C ALA A 17 18.52 14.73 6.47
N GLU A 18 17.88 15.80 5.99
CA GLU A 18 16.44 15.88 5.81
C GLU A 18 15.94 14.81 4.83
N THR A 19 16.59 14.68 3.66
CA THR A 19 16.25 13.68 2.66
C THR A 19 16.42 12.25 3.18
N ALA A 20 17.52 11.99 3.89
CA ALA A 20 17.79 10.70 4.53
C ALA A 20 16.71 10.36 5.57
N TYR A 21 16.34 11.34 6.41
CA TYR A 21 15.31 11.16 7.43
C TYR A 21 13.92 10.93 6.83
N GLU A 22 13.56 11.64 5.77
CA GLU A 22 12.31 11.43 5.03
C GLU A 22 12.24 10.01 4.44
N LEU A 23 13.34 9.50 3.89
CA LEU A 23 13.41 8.12 3.38
C LEU A 23 13.13 7.11 4.49
N ILE A 24 13.74 7.26 5.67
CA ILE A 24 13.55 6.39 6.83
C ILE A 24 12.08 6.43 7.31
N LEU A 25 11.50 7.63 7.42
CA LEU A 25 10.11 7.80 7.83
C LEU A 25 9.14 7.19 6.82
N ASN A 26 9.35 7.43 5.53
CA ASN A 26 8.49 6.91 4.47
C ASN A 26 8.59 5.40 4.37
N THR A 27 9.79 4.83 4.51
CA THR A 27 10.01 3.38 4.60
C THR A 27 9.25 2.78 5.80
N SER A 28 9.38 3.39 6.97
CA SER A 28 8.67 2.93 8.18
C SER A 28 7.15 3.04 8.05
N LYS A 29 6.64 4.08 7.37
CA LYS A 29 5.21 4.22 7.06
C LYS A 29 4.75 3.14 6.09
N ALA A 30 5.52 2.86 5.03
CA ALA A 30 5.21 1.83 4.06
C ALA A 30 5.15 0.44 4.73
N ILE A 31 6.10 0.13 5.61
CA ILE A 31 6.10 -1.11 6.40
C ILE A 31 4.81 -1.24 7.22
N ARG A 32 4.45 -0.22 7.99
CA ARG A 32 3.22 -0.26 8.79
C ARG A 32 1.96 -0.37 7.92
N SER A 33 1.95 0.33 6.80
CA SER A 33 0.82 0.32 5.86
C SER A 33 0.63 -1.07 5.25
N ILE A 34 1.69 -1.71 4.76
CA ILE A 34 1.60 -3.03 4.14
C ILE A 34 1.22 -4.11 5.15
N LEU A 35 1.78 -4.07 6.37
CA LEU A 35 1.41 -4.98 7.44
C LEU A 35 -0.06 -4.85 7.85
N ALA A 36 -0.58 -3.62 7.89
CA ALA A 36 -1.98 -3.35 8.19
C ALA A 36 -2.90 -3.75 7.03
N GLN A 37 -2.52 -3.46 5.78
CA GLN A 37 -3.29 -3.80 4.59
C GLN A 37 -3.53 -5.31 4.47
N TYR A 38 -2.51 -6.11 4.79
CA TYR A 38 -2.60 -7.57 4.74
C TYR A 38 -3.01 -8.19 6.09
N GLU A 39 -3.47 -7.36 7.03
CA GLU A 39 -3.97 -7.78 8.36
C GLU A 39 -3.04 -8.78 9.06
N ILE A 40 -1.73 -8.53 9.00
CA ILE A 40 -0.74 -9.39 9.63
C ILE A 40 -0.92 -9.34 11.16
N LYS A 41 -1.38 -10.44 11.73
CA LYS A 41 -1.66 -10.57 13.17
C LYS A 41 -0.48 -11.14 13.95
N THR A 42 0.43 -11.78 13.25
CA THR A 42 1.68 -12.34 13.78
C THR A 42 2.84 -11.40 13.39
N LYS A 43 4.02 -11.94 13.14
CA LYS A 43 5.16 -11.18 12.64
C LYS A 43 5.31 -11.38 11.15
N GLY A 44 5.36 -10.27 10.40
CA GLY A 44 5.60 -10.27 8.96
C GLY A 44 7.05 -9.91 8.66
N ASP A 45 7.70 -10.72 7.83
CA ASP A 45 9.09 -10.49 7.42
C ASP A 45 9.14 -9.53 6.24
N ILE A 46 10.02 -8.54 6.37
CA ILE A 46 10.14 -7.43 5.42
C ILE A 46 11.52 -7.44 4.79
N ILE A 47 11.54 -7.22 3.47
CA ILE A 47 12.76 -6.97 2.70
C ILE A 47 12.65 -5.55 2.14
N ILE A 48 13.67 -4.72 2.37
CA ILE A 48 13.76 -3.39 1.77
C ILE A 48 14.72 -3.49 0.59
N GLN A 49 14.26 -3.09 -0.59
CA GLN A 49 15.10 -2.94 -1.78
C GLN A 49 15.28 -1.46 -2.07
N THR A 50 16.51 -1.05 -2.32
CA THR A 50 16.88 0.32 -2.67
C THR A 50 17.45 0.35 -4.08
N TYR A 51 17.32 1.47 -4.77
CA TYR A 51 17.67 1.57 -6.19
C TYR A 51 18.92 2.42 -6.45
N ASP A 52 19.49 3.03 -5.42
CA ASP A 52 20.71 3.83 -5.51
C ASP A 52 21.62 3.63 -4.28
N PRO A 53 22.94 3.85 -4.42
CA PRO A 53 23.91 3.60 -3.34
C PRO A 53 23.71 4.47 -2.09
N VAL A 54 23.23 5.71 -2.25
CA VAL A 54 23.01 6.65 -1.13
C VAL A 54 21.84 6.17 -0.27
N SER A 55 20.72 5.86 -0.91
CA SER A 55 19.55 5.28 -0.24
C SER A 55 19.88 3.93 0.41
N HIS A 56 20.68 3.09 -0.27
CA HIS A 56 21.10 1.80 0.29
C HIS A 56 21.90 1.98 1.57
N LYS A 57 22.87 2.88 1.57
CA LYS A 57 23.68 3.19 2.75
C LYS A 57 22.80 3.73 3.88
N THR A 58 21.97 4.72 3.60
CA THR A 58 21.05 5.33 4.57
C THR A 58 20.15 4.29 5.23
N VAL A 59 19.51 3.41 4.44
CA VAL A 59 18.61 2.37 4.97
C VAL A 59 19.40 1.32 5.76
N SER A 60 20.58 0.94 5.30
CA SER A 60 21.43 -0.07 5.97
C SER A 60 21.98 0.43 7.31
N ASP A 61 22.40 1.69 7.37
CA ASP A 61 22.90 2.29 8.61
C ASP A 61 21.76 2.46 9.64
N GLU A 62 20.52 2.65 9.21
CA GLU A 62 19.37 2.95 10.05
C GLU A 62 18.35 1.80 10.18
N VAL A 63 18.76 0.57 9.88
CA VAL A 63 17.90 -0.64 10.02
C VAL A 63 17.28 -0.74 11.43
N THR A 64 18.05 -0.42 12.47
CA THR A 64 17.58 -0.46 13.86
C THR A 64 16.48 0.56 14.11
N SER A 65 16.64 1.77 13.61
CA SER A 65 15.65 2.85 13.70
C SER A 65 14.37 2.49 12.95
N ILE A 66 14.50 1.98 11.72
CA ILE A 66 13.37 1.52 10.89
C ILE A 66 12.63 0.38 11.59
N LYS A 67 13.36 -0.58 12.18
CA LYS A 67 12.78 -1.70 12.92
C LYS A 67 11.98 -1.22 14.14
N SER A 68 12.51 -0.26 14.88
CA SER A 68 11.81 0.36 16.01
C SER A 68 10.54 1.09 15.60
N LEU A 69 10.56 1.79 14.45
CA LEU A 69 9.44 2.55 13.92
C LEU A 69 8.41 1.68 13.16
N GLY A 70 8.81 0.49 12.71
CA GLY A 70 7.99 -0.43 11.89
C GLY A 70 6.80 -1.04 12.64
N GLY A 71 6.82 -1.00 13.98
CA GLY A 71 5.70 -1.41 14.82
C GLY A 71 5.78 -2.87 15.30
N LYS A 72 4.81 -3.26 16.11
CA LYS A 72 4.82 -4.55 16.85
C LYS A 72 4.69 -5.81 15.96
N PHE A 73 4.14 -5.65 14.77
CA PHE A 73 3.91 -6.77 13.83
C PHE A 73 5.06 -6.96 12.83
N LEU A 74 6.10 -6.14 12.89
CA LEU A 74 7.31 -6.35 12.11
C LEU A 74 8.10 -7.53 12.69
N GLY A 75 8.42 -8.48 11.82
CA GLY A 75 9.24 -9.65 12.10
C GLY A 75 10.71 -9.38 11.79
N GLU A 76 11.26 -10.19 10.91
CA GLU A 76 12.61 -9.99 10.39
C GLU A 76 12.62 -8.82 9.40
N LEU A 77 13.65 -7.99 9.49
CA LEU A 77 13.90 -6.88 8.56
C LEU A 77 15.26 -7.07 7.92
N SER A 78 15.28 -7.18 6.62
CA SER A 78 16.50 -7.29 5.82
C SER A 78 16.54 -6.22 4.73
N VAL A 79 17.75 -5.86 4.31
CA VAL A 79 17.98 -4.96 3.17
C VAL A 79 18.56 -5.80 2.06
N ALA A 80 17.97 -5.76 0.88
CA ALA A 80 18.45 -6.49 -0.28
C ALA A 80 19.72 -5.85 -0.82
N ASP A 81 20.63 -6.67 -1.34
CA ASP A 81 21.85 -6.18 -2.00
C ASP A 81 21.51 -5.32 -3.22
N LEU A 82 22.28 -4.26 -3.43
CA LEU A 82 22.05 -3.29 -4.49
C LEU A 82 22.11 -3.92 -5.89
N GLU A 83 22.88 -5.01 -6.04
CA GLU A 83 23.01 -5.75 -7.30
C GLU A 83 21.77 -6.61 -7.61
N ASN A 84 20.96 -6.90 -6.61
CA ASN A 84 19.77 -7.73 -6.76
C ASN A 84 18.57 -6.85 -7.15
N THR A 85 18.42 -6.63 -8.46
CA THR A 85 17.33 -5.82 -9.03
C THR A 85 16.00 -6.57 -9.19
N ASN A 86 16.01 -7.90 -9.00
CA ASN A 86 14.80 -8.70 -9.14
C ASN A 86 13.94 -8.60 -7.88
N PRO A 87 12.61 -8.39 -8.04
CA PRO A 87 11.72 -8.43 -6.90
C PRO A 87 11.76 -9.83 -6.25
N PRO A 88 11.79 -9.92 -4.91
CA PRO A 88 11.74 -11.19 -4.21
C PRO A 88 10.45 -11.95 -4.55
N SER A 89 10.55 -13.25 -4.86
CA SER A 89 9.37 -14.09 -5.08
C SER A 89 8.55 -14.29 -3.81
N GLY A 90 7.25 -14.53 -3.95
CA GLY A 90 6.34 -14.74 -2.80
C GLY A 90 6.16 -13.51 -1.91
N CYS A 91 6.41 -12.31 -2.44
CA CYS A 91 6.30 -11.06 -1.72
C CYS A 91 5.31 -10.10 -2.38
N VAL A 92 4.61 -9.34 -1.54
CA VAL A 92 3.85 -8.18 -1.97
C VAL A 92 4.67 -6.91 -1.80
N VAL A 93 4.45 -5.90 -2.65
CA VAL A 93 5.28 -4.70 -2.72
C VAL A 93 4.52 -3.45 -2.30
N ALA A 94 5.20 -2.58 -1.55
CA ALA A 94 4.79 -1.20 -1.30
C ALA A 94 5.93 -0.26 -1.74
N PRO A 95 5.74 0.58 -2.75
CA PRO A 95 6.77 1.51 -3.20
C PRO A 95 7.01 2.61 -2.16
N VAL A 96 8.27 3.03 -2.04
CA VAL A 96 8.72 4.15 -1.20
C VAL A 96 9.36 5.20 -2.10
N GLY A 97 8.51 5.99 -2.74
CA GLY A 97 8.97 6.95 -3.75
C GLY A 97 9.67 6.26 -4.93
N ALA A 98 10.68 6.94 -5.49
CA ALA A 98 11.52 6.42 -6.56
C ALA A 98 12.82 5.73 -6.05
N GLN A 99 13.08 5.79 -4.74
CA GLN A 99 14.36 5.41 -4.15
C GLN A 99 14.38 4.01 -3.57
N ALA A 100 13.21 3.50 -3.14
CA ALA A 100 13.13 2.20 -2.47
C ALA A 100 11.76 1.54 -2.67
N ALA A 101 11.70 0.26 -2.37
CA ALA A 101 10.46 -0.50 -2.21
C ALA A 101 10.55 -1.42 -0.98
N VAL A 102 9.43 -1.61 -0.34
CA VAL A 102 9.25 -2.52 0.80
C VAL A 102 8.51 -3.76 0.31
N TYR A 103 9.06 -4.92 0.56
CA TYR A 103 8.48 -6.21 0.23
C TYR A 103 8.09 -6.94 1.50
N LEU A 104 6.83 -7.34 1.59
CA LEU A 104 6.34 -8.21 2.65
C LEU A 104 6.28 -9.64 2.15
N ARG A 105 6.97 -10.55 2.81
CA ARG A 105 6.85 -11.99 2.56
C ARG A 105 5.52 -12.48 3.11
N VAL A 106 4.68 -13.02 2.23
CA VAL A 106 3.34 -13.50 2.59
C VAL A 106 3.35 -15.02 2.64
N SER A 107 2.93 -15.59 3.77
CA SER A 107 2.76 -17.06 3.85
C SER A 107 1.56 -17.49 2.99
N LYS A 108 1.59 -18.76 2.52
CA LYS A 108 0.50 -19.33 1.72
C LYS A 108 -0.85 -19.28 2.45
N GLU A 109 -0.84 -19.44 3.78
CA GLU A 109 -2.05 -19.36 4.62
C GLU A 109 -2.64 -17.95 4.63
N VAL A 110 -1.78 -16.93 4.79
CA VAL A 110 -2.20 -15.52 4.76
C VAL A 110 -2.71 -15.15 3.37
N ALA A 111 -2.02 -15.60 2.29
CA ALA A 111 -2.46 -15.36 0.93
C ALA A 111 -3.86 -15.96 0.68
N LEU A 112 -4.11 -17.15 1.18
CA LEU A 112 -5.41 -17.86 1.06
C LEU A 112 -6.52 -17.13 1.83
N GLU A 113 -6.25 -16.72 3.07
CA GLU A 113 -7.21 -15.94 3.88
C GLU A 113 -7.58 -14.61 3.21
N GLN A 114 -6.59 -13.92 2.64
CA GLN A 114 -6.82 -12.65 1.94
C GLN A 114 -7.53 -12.85 0.60
N GLU A 115 -7.23 -13.92 -0.12
CA GLU A 115 -7.94 -14.31 -1.35
C GLU A 115 -9.44 -14.56 -1.07
N GLU A 116 -9.78 -15.31 -0.02
CA GLU A 116 -11.16 -15.55 0.37
C GLU A 116 -11.91 -14.27 0.76
N LYS A 117 -11.26 -13.37 1.51
CA LYS A 117 -11.83 -12.07 1.84
C LYS A 117 -12.06 -11.20 0.61
N ALA A 118 -11.10 -11.18 -0.31
CA ALA A 118 -11.23 -10.44 -1.56
C ALA A 118 -12.37 -11.00 -2.43
N LYS A 119 -12.53 -12.32 -2.51
CA LYS A 119 -13.66 -12.97 -3.20
C LYS A 119 -15.01 -12.60 -2.60
N ALA A 120 -15.13 -12.60 -1.27
CA ALA A 120 -16.35 -12.19 -0.59
C ALA A 120 -16.69 -10.71 -0.81
N SER A 121 -15.66 -9.86 -0.88
CA SER A 121 -15.83 -8.43 -1.19
C SER A 121 -16.21 -8.21 -2.66
N LEU A 122 -15.64 -8.99 -3.58
CA LEU A 122 -15.96 -8.94 -5.01
C LEU A 122 -17.43 -9.30 -5.25
N GLU A 123 -17.98 -10.30 -4.59
CA GLU A 123 -19.39 -10.67 -4.73
C GLU A 123 -20.31 -9.50 -4.30
N LYS A 124 -19.98 -8.80 -3.22
CA LYS A 124 -20.73 -7.61 -2.78
C LYS A 124 -20.60 -6.45 -3.78
N ALA A 125 -19.40 -6.23 -4.31
CA ALA A 125 -19.16 -5.20 -5.33
C ALA A 125 -19.96 -5.51 -6.61
N ARG A 126 -19.94 -6.76 -7.07
CA ARG A 126 -20.72 -7.22 -8.24
C ARG A 126 -22.22 -7.08 -8.03
N GLU A 127 -22.72 -7.37 -6.83
CA GLU A 127 -24.13 -7.14 -6.51
C GLU A 127 -24.49 -5.65 -6.59
N THR A 128 -23.61 -4.78 -6.08
CA THR A 128 -23.78 -3.32 -6.18
C THR A 128 -23.79 -2.87 -7.65
N VAL A 129 -22.86 -3.36 -8.47
CA VAL A 129 -22.83 -3.08 -9.91
C VAL A 129 -24.15 -3.50 -10.58
N ARG A 130 -24.63 -4.74 -10.35
CA ARG A 130 -25.91 -5.22 -10.92
C ARG A 130 -27.08 -4.35 -10.51
N ARG A 131 -27.15 -3.93 -9.24
CA ARG A 131 -28.21 -3.06 -8.75
C ARG A 131 -28.18 -1.69 -9.43
N GLN A 132 -26.99 -1.10 -9.54
CA GLN A 132 -26.82 0.21 -10.20
C GLN A 132 -27.08 0.11 -11.71
N GLN A 133 -26.62 -0.94 -12.38
CA GLN A 133 -26.91 -1.18 -13.80
C GLN A 133 -28.43 -1.30 -14.05
N THR A 134 -29.13 -2.05 -13.20
CA THR A 134 -30.58 -2.19 -13.31
C THR A 134 -31.30 -0.85 -13.16
N LEU A 135 -30.80 -0.01 -12.25
CA LEU A 135 -31.35 1.32 -12.00
C LEU A 135 -31.11 2.26 -13.19
N VAL A 136 -29.87 2.35 -13.68
CA VAL A 136 -29.49 3.25 -14.79
C VAL A 136 -30.07 2.81 -16.13
N ASN A 137 -30.26 1.49 -16.35
CA ASN A 137 -30.83 0.92 -17.57
C ASN A 137 -32.36 0.78 -17.50
N GLY A 138 -33.00 1.19 -16.40
CA GLY A 138 -34.45 1.10 -16.22
C GLY A 138 -35.22 1.90 -17.27
N ALA A 139 -36.38 1.37 -17.69
CA ALA A 139 -37.25 2.05 -18.68
C ALA A 139 -37.66 3.44 -18.21
N GLY A 140 -37.38 4.44 -19.02
CA GLY A 140 -37.70 5.87 -18.71
C GLY A 140 -36.75 6.55 -17.74
N TRP A 141 -35.64 5.92 -17.37
CA TRP A 141 -34.60 6.52 -16.49
C TRP A 141 -34.14 7.89 -17.01
N LYS A 142 -33.79 7.97 -18.30
CA LYS A 142 -33.30 9.22 -18.92
C LYS A 142 -34.34 10.34 -18.98
N GLU A 143 -35.60 9.98 -19.01
CA GLU A 143 -36.71 10.93 -19.15
C GLU A 143 -37.29 11.39 -17.80
N LYS A 144 -37.29 10.48 -16.81
CA LYS A 144 -37.96 10.73 -15.51
C LYS A 144 -37.02 11.27 -14.44
N VAL A 145 -35.70 11.11 -14.60
CA VAL A 145 -34.72 11.47 -13.58
C VAL A 145 -33.99 12.76 -13.97
N LYS A 146 -33.83 13.66 -13.00
CA LYS A 146 -33.11 14.93 -13.20
C LYS A 146 -31.65 14.67 -13.64
N PRO A 147 -31.06 15.53 -14.49
CA PRO A 147 -29.70 15.37 -15.00
C PRO A 147 -28.63 15.18 -13.90
N GLU A 148 -28.72 15.97 -12.83
CA GLU A 148 -27.79 15.92 -11.69
C GLU A 148 -27.82 14.56 -10.98
N VAL A 149 -29.02 13.97 -10.81
CA VAL A 149 -29.16 12.65 -10.17
C VAL A 149 -28.66 11.54 -11.10
N ARG A 150 -28.88 11.68 -12.41
CA ARG A 150 -28.36 10.74 -13.40
C ARG A 150 -26.82 10.68 -13.35
N GLU A 151 -26.19 11.85 -13.34
CA GLU A 151 -24.73 11.95 -13.27
C GLU A 151 -24.18 11.31 -11.99
N GLN A 152 -24.84 11.53 -10.87
CA GLN A 152 -24.44 10.92 -9.59
C GLN A 152 -24.55 9.39 -9.61
N GLU A 153 -25.65 8.84 -10.12
CA GLU A 153 -25.85 7.38 -10.17
C GLU A 153 -24.93 6.71 -11.21
N GLU A 154 -24.68 7.34 -12.35
CA GLU A 154 -23.69 6.89 -13.32
C GLU A 154 -22.27 6.93 -12.75
N ARG A 155 -21.96 7.93 -11.90
CA ARG A 155 -20.68 7.97 -11.18
C ARG A 155 -20.56 6.81 -10.20
N LYS A 156 -21.60 6.54 -9.40
CA LYS A 156 -21.63 5.40 -8.48
C LYS A 156 -21.45 4.07 -9.20
N LEU A 157 -22.03 3.93 -10.40
CA LEU A 157 -21.83 2.75 -11.22
C LEU A 157 -20.37 2.60 -11.63
N ARG A 158 -19.75 3.66 -12.17
CA ARG A 158 -18.32 3.64 -12.55
C ARG A 158 -17.40 3.34 -11.36
N ASP A 159 -17.70 3.93 -10.21
CA ASP A 159 -16.91 3.69 -8.99
C ASP A 159 -17.04 2.22 -8.54
N ALA A 160 -18.23 1.64 -8.58
CA ALA A 160 -18.47 0.24 -8.24
C ALA A 160 -17.82 -0.74 -9.24
N GLU A 161 -17.85 -0.44 -10.54
CA GLU A 161 -17.16 -1.22 -11.59
C GLU A 161 -15.64 -1.17 -11.40
N SER A 162 -15.10 0.01 -11.09
CA SER A 162 -13.67 0.19 -10.79
C SER A 162 -13.23 -0.60 -9.54
N GLU A 163 -14.06 -0.59 -8.50
CA GLU A 163 -13.79 -1.38 -7.29
C GLU A 163 -13.82 -2.89 -7.58
N ALA A 164 -14.79 -3.37 -8.35
CA ALA A 164 -14.86 -4.78 -8.74
C ALA A 164 -13.62 -5.19 -9.56
N ALA A 165 -13.21 -4.39 -10.53
CA ALA A 165 -12.01 -4.66 -11.34
C ALA A 165 -10.72 -4.70 -10.48
N ARG A 166 -10.59 -3.80 -9.51
CA ARG A 166 -9.48 -3.79 -8.57
C ARG A 166 -9.44 -5.05 -7.70
N LEU A 167 -10.60 -5.49 -7.20
CA LEU A 167 -10.70 -6.72 -6.41
C LEU A 167 -10.36 -7.97 -7.23
N GLU A 168 -10.75 -8.01 -8.50
CA GLU A 168 -10.38 -9.10 -9.42
C GLU A 168 -8.87 -9.16 -9.66
N GLU A 169 -8.20 -8.02 -9.80
CA GLU A 169 -6.73 -7.98 -9.91
C GLU A 169 -6.06 -8.44 -8.63
N GLN A 170 -6.56 -7.99 -7.49
CA GLN A 170 -6.04 -8.40 -6.18
C GLN A 170 -6.16 -9.92 -5.96
N ILE A 171 -7.27 -10.53 -6.37
CA ILE A 171 -7.44 -11.99 -6.31
C ILE A 171 -6.39 -12.70 -7.17
N ARG A 172 -6.16 -12.22 -8.40
CA ARG A 172 -5.12 -12.78 -9.29
C ARG A 172 -3.72 -12.69 -8.69
N GLU A 173 -3.41 -11.60 -7.99
CA GLU A 173 -2.13 -11.46 -7.27
C GLU A 173 -2.00 -12.48 -6.15
N PHE A 174 -3.05 -12.69 -5.33
CA PHE A 174 -3.03 -13.71 -4.28
C PHE A 174 -2.92 -15.13 -4.82
N GLU A 175 -3.60 -15.44 -5.93
CA GLU A 175 -3.46 -16.73 -6.59
C GLU A 175 -2.03 -17.00 -7.06
N LYS A 176 -1.33 -16.00 -7.61
CA LYS A 176 0.09 -16.13 -7.98
C LYS A 176 0.97 -16.39 -6.76
N LEU A 177 0.80 -15.58 -5.68
CA LEU A 177 1.58 -15.74 -4.44
C LEU A 177 1.39 -17.12 -3.81
N ARG A 178 0.23 -17.72 -3.96
CA ARG A 178 -0.05 -19.08 -3.46
C ARG A 178 0.66 -20.17 -4.26
N LEU A 179 0.90 -19.94 -5.55
CA LEU A 179 1.53 -20.90 -6.45
C LEU A 179 3.07 -20.86 -6.38
N GLU A 180 3.65 -19.76 -5.91
CA GLU A 180 5.09 -19.63 -5.63
C GLU A 180 5.45 -20.19 -4.26
#